data_94163fbc9a35abe70e98c892304a4015
#
_entry.id   94163fbc9a35abe70e98c892304a4015
#
_cell.length_a   1.000
_cell.length_b   1.000
_cell.length_c   1.000
_cell.angle_alpha   90.00
_cell.angle_beta   90.00
_cell.angle_gamma   90.00
#
_symmetry.space_group_name_H-M   'P 1'
#
loop_
_entity.id
_entity.type
_entity.pdbx_description
1 polymer ?
#
loop_
_entity_poly.entity_id
_entity_poly.type
_entity_poly.pdbx_seq_one_letter_code
_entity_poly.pdbx_strand_id
1 'polypeptide(L)'
;MVEVPDRMRPYLRRAYSVADSNPRGGEIELLIKTIGPGTATLEVLPEGSTVRLLGPLGNSFSVGDLGSGSRVAIVAGGIGAAPFPLLLAALRAASVNCDLYLGGRNARELSIRTRFDGLVPGETILSSDDGSLGEKGFVTEALRRRFDAGSRYVRVFACGPMPMFAALARVVGDAGVPAEFSTEADMGCGFGACLGCVIPGTEKAFLVSCSEGPILSPEKIAWDRL
;
A
#
# COMPACT_ATOMS: atom_id res chain seq x y z
N MET A 1 -5.74 11.13 -7.92
CA MET A 1 -6.38 11.96 -6.86
C MET A 1 -7.84 12.21 -7.21
N VAL A 2 -8.74 12.08 -6.25
CA VAL A 2 -10.20 12.25 -6.44
C VAL A 2 -10.62 13.59 -5.87
N GLU A 3 -11.40 14.36 -6.66
CA GLU A 3 -12.07 15.56 -6.20
C GLU A 3 -13.38 15.15 -5.53
N VAL A 4 -13.55 15.58 -4.27
CA VAL A 4 -14.80 15.32 -3.54
C VAL A 4 -15.87 16.31 -4.02
N PRO A 5 -17.08 15.86 -4.38
CA PRO A 5 -18.10 16.71 -5.02
C PRO A 5 -18.69 17.84 -4.16
N ASP A 6 -18.27 18.00 -2.94
CA ASP A 6 -18.66 19.16 -2.11
C ASP A 6 -17.67 20.31 -2.31
N ARG A 7 -18.14 21.41 -2.86
CA ARG A 7 -17.32 22.61 -3.18
C ARG A 7 -16.80 23.33 -1.91
N MET A 8 -17.34 23.06 -0.76
CA MET A 8 -17.03 23.80 0.46
C MET A 8 -16.13 23.04 1.43
N ARG A 9 -16.22 21.70 1.52
CA ARG A 9 -15.40 20.86 2.43
C ARG A 9 -15.50 19.37 2.04
N PRO A 10 -14.38 18.63 1.86
CA PRO A 10 -13.00 19.11 1.90
C PRO A 10 -12.58 19.78 0.60
N TYR A 11 -11.80 20.85 0.69
CA TYR A 11 -11.39 21.69 -0.44
C TYR A 11 -10.40 21.02 -1.40
N LEU A 12 -9.52 20.17 -0.88
CA LEU A 12 -8.46 19.53 -1.67
C LEU A 12 -8.86 18.12 -2.15
N ARG A 13 -8.31 17.70 -3.29
CA ARG A 13 -8.39 16.31 -3.76
C ARG A 13 -7.72 15.35 -2.79
N ARG A 14 -8.16 14.10 -2.80
CA ARG A 14 -7.59 13.01 -2.00
C ARG A 14 -6.85 12.04 -2.89
N ALA A 15 -5.65 11.63 -2.44
CA ALA A 15 -4.90 10.57 -3.08
C ALA A 15 -5.50 9.21 -2.70
N TYR A 16 -5.62 8.32 -3.67
CA TYR A 16 -6.03 6.93 -3.47
C TYR A 16 -5.16 6.04 -4.35
N SER A 17 -4.80 4.88 -3.82
CA SER A 17 -4.22 3.83 -4.62
C SER A 17 -5.26 3.23 -5.55
N VAL A 18 -4.88 2.93 -6.78
CA VAL A 18 -5.73 2.19 -7.71
C VAL A 18 -5.70 0.72 -7.30
N ALA A 19 -6.86 0.14 -7.03
CA ALA A 19 -6.99 -1.25 -6.61
C ALA A 19 -7.08 -2.20 -7.81
N ASP A 20 -7.83 -1.79 -8.84
CA ASP A 20 -7.94 -2.54 -10.08
C ASP A 20 -8.18 -1.59 -11.26
N SER A 21 -7.92 -2.08 -12.46
CA SER A 21 -8.15 -1.32 -13.69
C SER A 21 -8.58 -2.25 -14.84
N ASN A 22 -9.56 -1.77 -15.61
CA ASN A 22 -9.99 -2.38 -16.84
C ASN A 22 -9.80 -1.37 -17.98
N PRO A 23 -8.61 -1.31 -18.62
CA PRO A 23 -8.34 -0.32 -19.67
C PRO A 23 -9.27 -0.44 -20.89
N ARG A 24 -9.77 -1.64 -21.19
CA ARG A 24 -10.70 -1.86 -22.32
C ARG A 24 -12.09 -1.30 -22.03
N GLY A 25 -12.53 -1.38 -20.76
CA GLY A 25 -13.80 -0.79 -20.31
C GLY A 25 -13.67 0.68 -19.91
N GLY A 26 -12.44 1.21 -19.80
CA GLY A 26 -12.19 2.57 -19.30
C GLY A 26 -12.49 2.72 -17.81
N GLU A 27 -12.31 1.65 -17.04
CA GLU A 27 -12.68 1.58 -15.62
C GLU A 27 -11.47 1.51 -14.72
N ILE A 28 -11.57 2.13 -13.55
CA ILE A 28 -10.65 1.94 -12.42
C ILE A 28 -11.44 1.67 -11.16
N GLU A 29 -10.87 0.86 -10.27
CA GLU A 29 -11.42 0.60 -8.94
C GLU A 29 -10.56 1.26 -7.86
N LEU A 30 -11.22 1.90 -6.89
CA LEU A 30 -10.59 2.47 -5.71
C LEU A 30 -11.20 1.81 -4.46
N LEU A 31 -10.35 1.32 -3.55
CA LEU A 31 -10.79 0.87 -2.24
C LEU A 31 -10.65 2.03 -1.24
N ILE A 32 -11.77 2.45 -0.68
CA ILE A 32 -11.84 3.63 0.18
C ILE A 32 -12.35 3.22 1.56
N LYS A 33 -11.59 3.57 2.61
CA LYS A 33 -12.02 3.45 4.00
C LYS A 33 -12.55 4.79 4.47
N THR A 34 -13.75 4.81 5.02
CA THR A 34 -14.35 6.02 5.58
C THR A 34 -13.67 6.38 6.89
N ILE A 35 -12.91 7.48 6.89
CA ILE A 35 -12.12 7.96 8.03
C ILE A 35 -12.32 9.45 8.33
N GLY A 36 -12.97 10.20 7.44
CA GLY A 36 -13.16 11.63 7.59
C GLY A 36 -14.17 12.21 6.61
N PRO A 37 -14.40 13.52 6.64
CA PRO A 37 -15.46 14.17 5.84
C PRO A 37 -15.41 13.87 4.35
N GLY A 38 -14.20 13.84 3.76
CA GLY A 38 -14.04 13.57 2.32
C GLY A 38 -14.45 12.16 1.94
N THR A 39 -14.02 11.16 2.69
CA THR A 39 -14.39 9.77 2.44
C THR A 39 -15.85 9.48 2.80
N ALA A 40 -16.41 10.17 3.82
CA ALA A 40 -17.84 10.09 4.14
C ALA A 40 -18.72 10.67 3.02
N THR A 41 -18.29 11.76 2.37
CA THR A 41 -19.01 12.30 1.21
C THR A 41 -18.97 11.31 0.03
N LEU A 42 -17.83 10.67 -0.22
CA LEU A 42 -17.72 9.68 -1.30
C LEU A 42 -18.57 8.43 -1.03
N GLU A 43 -18.67 8.00 0.25
CA GLU A 43 -19.44 6.82 0.66
C GLU A 43 -20.94 6.93 0.35
N VAL A 44 -21.49 8.14 0.46
CA VAL A 44 -22.92 8.39 0.25
C VAL A 44 -23.27 8.87 -1.16
N LEU A 45 -22.30 8.94 -2.06
CA LEU A 45 -22.57 9.31 -3.44
C LEU A 45 -23.48 8.26 -4.10
N PRO A 46 -24.57 8.68 -4.74
CA PRO A 46 -25.40 7.78 -5.55
C PRO A 46 -24.60 7.17 -6.70
N GLU A 47 -24.93 5.93 -7.05
CA GLU A 47 -24.42 5.30 -8.26
C GLU A 47 -24.71 6.17 -9.50
N GLY A 48 -23.75 6.23 -10.43
CA GLY A 48 -23.83 7.12 -11.60
C GLY A 48 -23.42 8.57 -11.35
N SER A 49 -23.06 8.92 -10.10
CA SER A 49 -22.54 10.26 -9.81
C SER A 49 -21.22 10.52 -10.53
N THR A 50 -21.02 11.76 -11.00
CA THR A 50 -19.76 12.16 -11.62
C THR A 50 -18.76 12.65 -10.59
N VAL A 51 -17.55 12.09 -10.63
CA VAL A 51 -16.38 12.56 -9.87
C VAL A 51 -15.27 12.96 -10.84
N ARG A 52 -14.43 13.93 -10.44
CA ARG A 52 -13.27 14.33 -11.23
C ARG A 52 -12.03 13.62 -10.69
N LEU A 53 -11.24 13.07 -11.61
CA LEU A 53 -10.00 12.39 -11.30
C LEU A 53 -8.81 13.14 -11.91
N LEU A 54 -7.69 13.14 -11.17
CA LEU A 54 -6.39 13.56 -11.67
C LEU A 54 -5.44 12.37 -11.50
N GLY A 55 -4.90 11.87 -12.59
CA GLY A 55 -3.99 10.72 -12.58
C GLY A 55 -3.78 10.08 -13.95
N PRO A 56 -2.99 9.01 -14.04
CA PRO A 56 -2.18 8.44 -12.94
C PRO A 56 -1.06 9.38 -12.48
N LEU A 57 -0.69 9.29 -11.19
CA LEU A 57 0.33 10.12 -10.56
C LEU A 57 1.29 9.24 -9.77
N GLY A 58 2.52 9.74 -9.54
CA GLY A 58 3.57 9.04 -8.82
C GLY A 58 4.21 7.90 -9.62
N ASN A 59 4.93 7.05 -8.91
CA ASN A 59 5.59 5.85 -9.45
C ASN A 59 4.81 4.57 -9.09
N SER A 60 5.34 3.41 -9.48
CA SER A 60 4.75 2.09 -9.24
C SER A 60 5.78 1.14 -8.63
N PHE A 61 5.32 0.03 -8.05
CA PHE A 61 6.17 -1.08 -7.63
C PHE A 61 6.96 -1.67 -8.81
N SER A 62 8.22 -2.02 -8.55
CA SER A 62 9.15 -2.55 -9.56
C SER A 62 8.99 -4.07 -9.67
N VAL A 63 8.44 -4.53 -10.79
CA VAL A 63 8.25 -5.97 -11.08
C VAL A 63 9.17 -6.45 -12.20
N GLY A 64 9.56 -5.56 -13.12
CA GLY A 64 10.23 -5.91 -14.37
C GLY A 64 11.63 -6.52 -14.25
N ASP A 65 12.28 -6.35 -13.09
CA ASP A 65 13.61 -6.91 -12.78
C ASP A 65 13.54 -8.22 -11.97
N LEU A 66 12.33 -8.69 -11.65
CA LEU A 66 12.14 -9.97 -10.94
C LEU A 66 12.24 -11.15 -11.89
N GLY A 67 13.07 -12.12 -11.53
CA GLY A 67 13.19 -13.38 -12.30
C GLY A 67 11.94 -14.24 -12.18
N SER A 68 11.56 -14.91 -13.27
CA SER A 68 10.48 -15.91 -13.25
C SER A 68 10.78 -16.99 -12.20
N GLY A 69 9.76 -17.39 -11.44
CA GLY A 69 9.88 -18.36 -10.34
C GLY A 69 10.42 -17.80 -9.04
N SER A 70 10.87 -16.53 -9.00
CA SER A 70 11.25 -15.90 -7.74
C SER A 70 10.05 -15.73 -6.80
N ARG A 71 10.31 -15.58 -5.48
CA ARG A 71 9.28 -15.42 -4.46
C ARG A 71 9.44 -14.09 -3.76
N VAL A 72 8.34 -13.34 -3.64
CA VAL A 72 8.27 -12.05 -2.95
C VAL A 72 7.29 -12.11 -1.78
N ALA A 73 7.43 -11.20 -0.81
CA ALA A 73 6.43 -10.99 0.22
C ALA A 73 5.69 -9.67 -0.03
N ILE A 74 4.38 -9.70 0.14
CA ILE A 74 3.51 -8.52 0.16
C ILE A 74 3.04 -8.32 1.59
N VAL A 75 3.23 -7.12 2.15
CA VAL A 75 2.84 -6.79 3.54
C VAL A 75 1.87 -5.63 3.53
N ALA A 76 0.65 -5.89 3.95
CA ALA A 76 -0.44 -4.93 3.96
C ALA A 76 -0.94 -4.63 5.37
N GLY A 77 -1.10 -3.37 5.71
CA GLY A 77 -1.73 -2.91 6.96
C GLY A 77 -3.10 -2.30 6.72
N GLY A 78 -4.18 -3.02 7.08
CA GLY A 78 -5.54 -2.54 6.90
C GLY A 78 -5.86 -2.15 5.46
N ILE A 79 -6.33 -0.90 5.24
CA ILE A 79 -6.67 -0.39 3.89
C ILE A 79 -5.43 -0.25 2.99
N GLY A 80 -4.21 -0.29 3.53
CA GLY A 80 -2.98 -0.40 2.74
C GLY A 80 -2.93 -1.63 1.83
N ALA A 81 -3.87 -2.55 1.96
CA ALA A 81 -4.07 -3.64 1.02
C ALA A 81 -4.56 -3.18 -0.38
N ALA A 82 -5.06 -1.95 -0.51
CA ALA A 82 -5.68 -1.43 -1.73
C ALA A 82 -4.85 -1.54 -3.02
N PRO A 83 -3.53 -1.24 -3.07
CA PRO A 83 -2.76 -1.31 -4.32
C PRO A 83 -2.40 -2.74 -4.76
N PHE A 84 -2.56 -3.74 -3.91
CA PHE A 84 -2.00 -5.06 -4.15
C PHE A 84 -2.75 -5.95 -5.14
N PRO A 85 -4.06 -5.84 -5.41
CA PRO A 85 -4.67 -6.59 -6.52
C PRO A 85 -3.98 -6.31 -7.87
N LEU A 86 -3.65 -5.05 -8.18
CA LEU A 86 -2.88 -4.71 -9.40
C LEU A 86 -1.46 -5.26 -9.37
N LEU A 87 -0.77 -5.20 -8.23
CA LEU A 87 0.57 -5.78 -8.08
C LEU A 87 0.52 -7.29 -8.28
N LEU A 88 -0.47 -7.99 -7.70
CA LEU A 88 -0.65 -9.43 -7.87
C LEU A 88 -0.87 -9.82 -9.33
N ALA A 89 -1.66 -9.04 -10.08
CA ALA A 89 -1.85 -9.25 -11.51
C ALA A 89 -0.52 -9.12 -12.27
N ALA A 90 0.30 -8.10 -11.95
CA ALA A 90 1.61 -7.90 -12.56
C ALA A 90 2.61 -9.03 -12.21
N LEU A 91 2.66 -9.45 -10.94
CA LEU A 91 3.50 -10.57 -10.49
C LEU A 91 3.12 -11.88 -11.16
N ARG A 92 1.81 -12.16 -11.30
CA ARG A 92 1.31 -13.32 -12.02
C ARG A 92 1.74 -13.29 -13.48
N ALA A 93 1.63 -12.15 -14.15
CA ALA A 93 2.06 -12.01 -15.55
C ALA A 93 3.57 -12.22 -15.72
N ALA A 94 4.38 -11.88 -14.70
CA ALA A 94 5.82 -12.11 -14.66
C ALA A 94 6.20 -13.51 -14.15
N SER A 95 5.24 -14.39 -13.83
CA SER A 95 5.47 -15.72 -13.23
C SER A 95 6.26 -15.65 -11.91
N VAL A 96 6.02 -14.63 -11.10
CA VAL A 96 6.61 -14.44 -9.77
C VAL A 96 5.64 -14.93 -8.70
N ASN A 97 6.13 -15.78 -7.80
CA ASN A 97 5.36 -16.26 -6.65
C ASN A 97 5.33 -15.22 -5.55
N CYS A 98 4.25 -15.16 -4.79
CA CYS A 98 4.18 -14.26 -3.66
C CYS A 98 3.37 -14.84 -2.50
N ASP A 99 3.74 -14.43 -1.27
CA ASP A 99 2.95 -14.59 -0.07
C ASP A 99 2.39 -13.23 0.34
N LEU A 100 1.13 -13.23 0.80
CA LEU A 100 0.45 -12.04 1.30
C LEU A 100 0.38 -12.09 2.82
N TYR A 101 0.96 -11.09 3.46
CA TYR A 101 0.86 -10.82 4.90
C TYR A 101 -0.13 -9.68 5.08
N LEU A 102 -1.28 -9.97 5.68
CA LEU A 102 -2.36 -9.00 5.86
C LEU A 102 -2.58 -8.75 7.34
N GLY A 103 -2.28 -7.56 7.80
CA GLY A 103 -2.43 -7.11 9.18
C GLY A 103 -3.61 -6.16 9.38
N GLY A 104 -4.24 -6.23 10.55
CA GLY A 104 -5.30 -5.33 10.95
C GLY A 104 -5.48 -5.33 12.46
N ARG A 105 -6.21 -4.35 12.99
CA ARG A 105 -6.48 -4.30 14.44
C ARG A 105 -7.36 -5.44 14.92
N ASN A 106 -8.26 -5.92 14.07
CA ASN A 106 -9.24 -6.95 14.38
C ASN A 106 -9.81 -7.62 13.12
N ALA A 107 -10.64 -8.65 13.30
CA ALA A 107 -11.28 -9.40 12.22
C ALA A 107 -12.09 -8.52 11.24
N ARG A 108 -12.69 -7.41 11.72
CA ARG A 108 -13.46 -6.50 10.87
C ARG A 108 -12.54 -5.78 9.86
N GLU A 109 -11.38 -5.31 10.28
CA GLU A 109 -10.41 -4.68 9.36
C GLU A 109 -9.83 -5.69 8.39
N LEU A 110 -9.68 -6.94 8.79
CA LEU A 110 -9.22 -8.04 7.93
C LEU A 110 -10.30 -8.58 6.98
N SER A 111 -11.54 -8.05 7.00
CA SER A 111 -12.58 -8.45 6.02
C SER A 111 -12.16 -8.20 4.58
N ILE A 112 -11.26 -7.25 4.35
CA ILE A 112 -10.66 -6.97 3.02
C ILE A 112 -9.95 -8.20 2.42
N ARG A 113 -9.61 -9.23 3.22
CA ARG A 113 -8.96 -10.45 2.74
C ARG A 113 -9.71 -11.14 1.61
N THR A 114 -11.03 -11.05 1.59
CA THR A 114 -11.86 -11.67 0.54
C THR A 114 -11.58 -11.12 -0.86
N ARG A 115 -10.98 -9.94 -0.97
CA ARG A 115 -10.53 -9.37 -2.24
C ARG A 115 -9.32 -10.10 -2.84
N PHE A 116 -8.66 -10.93 -2.04
CA PHE A 116 -7.45 -11.65 -2.43
C PHE A 116 -7.70 -13.14 -2.68
N ASP A 117 -8.94 -13.61 -2.48
CA ASP A 117 -9.31 -15.00 -2.69
C ASP A 117 -9.03 -15.41 -4.14
N GLY A 118 -8.20 -16.45 -4.33
CA GLY A 118 -7.77 -16.94 -5.64
C GLY A 118 -6.77 -16.04 -6.39
N LEU A 119 -6.34 -14.90 -5.83
CA LEU A 119 -5.36 -14.02 -6.46
C LEU A 119 -3.92 -14.32 -6.03
N VAL A 120 -3.70 -14.75 -4.79
CA VAL A 120 -2.38 -15.00 -4.20
C VAL A 120 -1.89 -16.39 -4.60
N PRO A 121 -0.75 -16.52 -5.33
CA PRO A 121 -0.22 -17.82 -5.75
C PRO A 121 0.45 -18.60 -4.61
N GLY A 122 0.84 -17.94 -3.53
CA GLY A 122 1.42 -18.54 -2.33
C GLY A 122 0.45 -18.56 -1.15
N GLU A 123 0.98 -18.31 0.03
CA GLU A 123 0.21 -18.30 1.28
C GLU A 123 -0.37 -16.91 1.58
N THR A 124 -1.56 -16.89 2.19
CA THR A 124 -2.11 -15.69 2.82
C THR A 124 -2.02 -15.84 4.34
N ILE A 125 -1.19 -15.02 4.97
CA ILE A 125 -0.95 -14.97 6.40
C ILE A 125 -1.72 -13.79 6.98
N LEU A 126 -2.63 -14.07 7.91
CA LEU A 126 -3.45 -13.05 8.58
C LEU A 126 -2.92 -12.80 9.99
N SER A 127 -2.86 -11.53 10.39
CA SER A 127 -2.51 -11.12 11.75
C SER A 127 -3.46 -10.05 12.24
N SER A 128 -3.98 -10.21 13.46
CA SER A 128 -4.76 -9.16 14.12
C SER A 128 -4.18 -8.80 15.48
N ASP A 129 -4.19 -7.51 15.80
CA ASP A 129 -3.62 -7.02 17.05
C ASP A 129 -4.32 -7.64 18.26
N ASP A 130 -5.64 -7.80 18.20
CA ASP A 130 -6.47 -8.37 19.25
C ASP A 130 -6.54 -9.91 19.26
N GLY A 131 -6.06 -10.57 18.20
CA GLY A 131 -6.10 -12.03 18.01
C GLY A 131 -7.48 -12.56 17.57
N SER A 132 -8.39 -11.69 17.11
CA SER A 132 -9.73 -12.09 16.67
C SER A 132 -9.75 -12.82 15.33
N LEU A 133 -8.67 -12.73 14.53
CA LEU A 133 -8.50 -13.47 13.28
C LEU A 133 -7.02 -13.64 12.95
N GLY A 134 -6.63 -14.85 12.55
CA GLY A 134 -5.25 -15.17 12.20
C GLY A 134 -4.33 -15.22 13.41
N GLU A 135 -3.05 -14.90 13.21
CA GLU A 135 -2.06 -14.82 14.28
C GLU A 135 -2.29 -13.56 15.12
N LYS A 136 -2.19 -13.69 16.46
CA LYS A 136 -2.25 -12.52 17.36
C LYS A 136 -0.97 -11.72 17.28
N GLY A 137 -1.09 -10.41 17.04
CA GLY A 137 0.02 -9.47 17.00
C GLY A 137 0.21 -8.78 15.65
N PHE A 138 1.35 -8.12 15.49
CA PHE A 138 1.63 -7.31 14.31
C PHE A 138 2.07 -8.17 13.11
N VAL A 139 1.63 -7.78 11.93
CA VAL A 139 1.97 -8.44 10.67
C VAL A 139 3.48 -8.43 10.38
N THR A 140 4.21 -7.44 10.86
CA THR A 140 5.68 -7.36 10.76
C THR A 140 6.38 -8.47 11.54
N GLU A 141 5.81 -8.86 12.70
CA GLU A 141 6.31 -9.98 13.49
C GLU A 141 6.05 -11.33 12.80
N ALA A 142 4.90 -11.46 12.11
CA ALA A 142 4.61 -12.64 11.31
C ALA A 142 5.66 -12.82 10.19
N LEU A 143 6.02 -11.75 9.48
CA LEU A 143 7.07 -11.79 8.48
C LEU A 143 8.44 -12.11 9.09
N ARG A 144 8.80 -11.49 10.23
CA ARG A 144 10.06 -11.77 10.94
C ARG A 144 10.18 -13.25 11.28
N ARG A 145 9.14 -13.84 11.89
CA ARG A 145 9.12 -15.28 12.18
C ARG A 145 9.34 -16.16 10.95
N ARG A 146 8.82 -15.76 9.79
CA ARG A 146 9.05 -16.49 8.54
C ARG A 146 10.49 -16.39 8.06
N PHE A 147 11.13 -15.23 8.19
CA PHE A 147 12.57 -15.10 7.93
C PHE A 147 13.40 -15.97 8.89
N ASP A 148 13.09 -15.93 10.20
CA ASP A 148 13.76 -16.74 11.23
C ASP A 148 13.60 -18.25 10.95
N ALA A 149 12.44 -18.67 10.42
CA ALA A 149 12.17 -20.04 10.01
C ALA A 149 12.81 -20.44 8.67
N GLY A 150 13.59 -19.56 8.04
CA GLY A 150 14.34 -19.83 6.81
C GLY A 150 13.63 -19.50 5.50
N SER A 151 12.46 -18.86 5.53
CA SER A 151 11.83 -18.35 4.30
C SER A 151 12.74 -17.35 3.59
N ARG A 152 12.76 -17.40 2.25
CA ARG A 152 13.56 -16.49 1.43
C ARG A 152 12.67 -15.75 0.44
N TYR A 153 12.75 -14.44 0.47
CA TYR A 153 12.10 -13.53 -0.48
C TYR A 153 13.17 -12.69 -1.18
N VAL A 154 13.00 -12.46 -2.46
CA VAL A 154 13.92 -11.60 -3.24
C VAL A 154 13.55 -10.12 -3.08
N ARG A 155 12.31 -9.83 -2.66
CA ARG A 155 11.82 -8.47 -2.41
C ARG A 155 10.61 -8.50 -1.49
N VAL A 156 10.43 -7.41 -0.71
CA VAL A 156 9.24 -7.15 0.08
C VAL A 156 8.53 -5.91 -0.45
N PHE A 157 7.25 -6.03 -0.76
CA PHE A 157 6.38 -4.89 -1.10
C PHE A 157 5.47 -4.59 0.08
N ALA A 158 5.33 -3.33 0.46
CA ALA A 158 4.50 -2.98 1.59
C ALA A 158 3.65 -1.74 1.37
N CYS A 159 2.45 -1.73 1.97
CA CYS A 159 1.60 -0.56 2.11
C CYS A 159 0.82 -0.63 3.43
N GLY A 160 0.80 0.49 4.17
CA GLY A 160 0.16 0.56 5.47
C GLY A 160 0.59 1.78 6.28
N PRO A 161 0.27 1.83 7.58
CA PRO A 161 0.57 2.98 8.42
C PRO A 161 2.07 3.12 8.72
N MET A 162 2.51 4.36 8.96
CA MET A 162 3.94 4.68 9.22
C MET A 162 4.58 3.85 10.36
N PRO A 163 3.90 3.55 11.49
CA PRO A 163 4.49 2.66 12.51
C PRO A 163 4.78 1.24 12.00
N MET A 164 3.94 0.71 11.10
CA MET A 164 4.21 -0.58 10.45
C MET A 164 5.45 -0.50 9.58
N PHE A 165 5.61 0.55 8.79
CA PHE A 165 6.79 0.76 7.96
C PHE A 165 8.07 0.86 8.76
N ALA A 166 8.08 1.61 9.86
CA ALA A 166 9.25 1.74 10.73
C ALA A 166 9.67 0.39 11.33
N ALA A 167 8.72 -0.44 11.74
CA ALA A 167 8.99 -1.80 12.21
C ALA A 167 9.48 -2.70 11.05
N LEU A 168 8.82 -2.63 9.90
CA LEU A 168 9.15 -3.44 8.73
C LEU A 168 10.53 -3.10 8.14
N ALA A 169 10.93 -1.82 8.16
CA ALA A 169 12.26 -1.40 7.71
C ALA A 169 13.38 -2.10 8.47
N ARG A 170 13.20 -2.30 9.79
CA ARG A 170 14.14 -3.07 10.61
C ARG A 170 14.14 -4.55 10.22
N VAL A 171 12.95 -5.15 10.06
CA VAL A 171 12.81 -6.57 9.70
C VAL A 171 13.48 -6.87 8.36
N VAL A 172 13.25 -6.05 7.33
CA VAL A 172 13.86 -6.27 6.01
C VAL A 172 15.35 -5.94 6.00
N GLY A 173 15.77 -4.93 6.78
CA GLY A 173 17.18 -4.57 6.98
C GLY A 173 17.97 -5.71 7.62
N ASP A 174 17.46 -6.28 8.73
CA ASP A 174 18.06 -7.42 9.44
C ASP A 174 18.15 -8.66 8.53
N ALA A 175 17.13 -8.87 7.66
CA ALA A 175 17.09 -9.96 6.71
C ALA A 175 17.94 -9.71 5.45
N GLY A 176 18.43 -8.48 5.23
CA GLY A 176 19.16 -8.09 4.02
C GLY A 176 18.33 -8.18 2.73
N VAL A 177 17.02 -7.98 2.81
CA VAL A 177 16.08 -8.12 1.69
C VAL A 177 15.64 -6.75 1.20
N PRO A 178 15.79 -6.43 -0.11
CA PRO A 178 15.30 -5.20 -0.69
C PRO A 178 13.79 -5.04 -0.47
N ALA A 179 13.34 -3.80 -0.22
CA ALA A 179 11.93 -3.54 -0.03
C ALA A 179 11.47 -2.23 -0.71
N GLU A 180 10.18 -2.19 -1.03
CA GLU A 180 9.50 -1.03 -1.59
C GLU A 180 8.24 -0.75 -0.78
N PHE A 181 8.14 0.46 -0.24
CA PHE A 181 7.03 0.90 0.60
C PHE A 181 6.19 1.94 -0.12
N SER A 182 4.90 1.67 -0.30
CA SER A 182 3.92 2.63 -0.79
C SER A 182 3.52 3.55 0.36
N THR A 183 4.24 4.67 0.47
CA THR A 183 4.09 5.62 1.56
C THR A 183 2.91 6.57 1.33
N GLU A 184 2.32 7.06 2.41
CA GLU A 184 1.26 8.05 2.39
C GLU A 184 1.75 9.37 2.98
N ALA A 185 1.37 10.48 2.35
CA ALA A 185 1.57 11.82 2.86
C ALA A 185 0.38 12.69 2.51
N ASP A 186 0.11 13.73 3.29
CA ASP A 186 -0.94 14.70 2.97
C ASP A 186 -0.62 15.41 1.66
N MET A 187 -1.52 15.30 0.69
CA MET A 187 -1.31 15.84 -0.66
C MET A 187 -2.26 16.99 -0.97
N GLY A 188 -1.70 18.16 -1.29
CA GLY A 188 -2.45 19.27 -1.83
C GLY A 188 -2.66 19.15 -3.34
N CYS A 189 -1.56 19.21 -4.13
CA CYS A 189 -1.63 19.18 -5.60
C CYS A 189 -1.52 17.76 -6.19
N GLY A 190 -0.64 16.90 -5.67
CA GLY A 190 -0.41 15.53 -6.16
C GLY A 190 0.59 15.41 -7.32
N PHE A 191 1.19 16.50 -7.80
CA PHE A 191 2.08 16.52 -8.98
C PHE A 191 3.34 17.40 -8.80
N GLY A 192 3.79 17.61 -7.57
CA GLY A 192 5.06 18.28 -7.26
C GLY A 192 5.03 19.80 -7.20
N ALA A 193 3.89 20.48 -7.40
CA ALA A 193 3.83 21.93 -7.46
C ALA A 193 3.85 22.61 -6.07
N CYS A 194 3.12 22.07 -5.08
CA CYS A 194 2.98 22.70 -3.77
C CYS A 194 4.05 22.30 -2.74
N LEU A 195 4.81 21.23 -3.00
CA LEU A 195 5.85 20.66 -2.13
C LEU A 195 5.39 20.31 -0.70
N GLY A 196 4.09 20.09 -0.49
CA GLY A 196 3.53 19.84 0.84
C GLY A 196 3.54 18.36 1.28
N CYS A 197 3.66 17.41 0.34
CA CYS A 197 3.63 15.97 0.63
C CYS A 197 5.02 15.42 0.96
N VAL A 198 5.62 15.94 2.04
CA VAL A 198 7.01 15.63 2.40
C VAL A 198 7.13 14.47 3.37
N ILE A 199 8.17 13.66 3.16
CA ILE A 199 8.62 12.58 4.05
C ILE A 199 10.09 12.85 4.37
N PRO A 200 10.54 12.75 5.64
CA PRO A 200 11.96 12.94 5.98
C PRO A 200 12.86 11.96 5.20
N GLY A 201 13.90 12.49 4.56
CA GLY A 201 14.84 11.71 3.77
C GLY A 201 16.20 11.55 4.43
N THR A 202 16.94 10.51 4.06
CA THR A 202 18.30 10.23 4.55
C THR A 202 19.35 11.05 3.81
N GLU A 203 19.26 11.13 2.48
CA GLU A 203 20.23 11.85 1.63
C GLU A 203 19.92 13.34 1.50
N LYS A 204 18.67 13.72 1.65
CA LYS A 204 18.19 15.10 1.63
C LYS A 204 17.17 15.32 2.74
N ALA A 205 16.93 16.57 3.08
CA ALA A 205 16.05 16.91 4.20
C ALA A 205 14.66 16.28 4.08
N PHE A 206 14.08 16.29 2.87
CA PHE A 206 12.76 15.77 2.57
C PHE A 206 12.68 15.14 1.19
N LEU A 207 11.85 14.10 1.07
CA LEU A 207 11.39 13.50 -0.19
C LEU A 207 9.98 14.04 -0.47
N VAL A 208 9.69 14.39 -1.71
CA VAL A 208 8.35 14.85 -2.13
C VAL A 208 7.58 13.64 -2.65
N SER A 209 6.71 13.07 -1.81
CA SER A 209 6.03 11.78 -2.07
C SER A 209 5.29 11.73 -3.41
N CYS A 210 4.62 12.80 -3.84
CA CYS A 210 3.84 12.79 -5.09
C CYS A 210 4.68 12.82 -6.38
N SER A 211 5.95 13.22 -6.33
CA SER A 211 6.85 13.29 -7.50
C SER A 211 8.00 12.29 -7.44
N GLU A 212 8.44 11.91 -6.24
CA GLU A 212 9.56 10.97 -6.03
C GLU A 212 9.09 9.59 -5.57
N GLY A 213 7.83 9.49 -5.13
CA GLY A 213 7.14 8.31 -4.67
C GLY A 213 5.81 8.09 -5.41
N PRO A 214 4.80 7.53 -4.76
CA PRO A 214 4.75 7.16 -3.35
C PRO A 214 5.57 5.92 -2.97
N ILE A 215 6.06 5.15 -3.97
CA ILE A 215 6.86 3.96 -3.73
C ILE A 215 8.30 4.38 -3.46
N LEU A 216 8.76 4.14 -2.25
CA LEU A 216 10.10 4.47 -1.79
C LEU A 216 10.77 3.23 -1.19
N SER A 217 12.10 3.12 -1.34
CA SER A 217 12.86 2.14 -0.59
C SER A 217 13.06 2.61 0.86
N PRO A 218 13.03 1.71 1.85
CA PRO A 218 13.12 2.08 3.26
C PRO A 218 14.41 2.81 3.63
N GLU A 219 15.51 2.59 2.90
CA GLU A 219 16.80 3.25 3.12
C GLU A 219 16.77 4.75 2.83
N LYS A 220 15.84 5.20 1.98
CA LYS A 220 15.68 6.63 1.64
C LYS A 220 14.95 7.41 2.72
N ILE A 221 14.29 6.74 3.68
CA ILE A 221 13.42 7.37 4.68
C ILE A 221 14.18 7.49 6.00
N ALA A 222 14.22 8.69 6.57
CA ALA A 222 14.81 8.96 7.87
C ALA A 222 13.80 8.62 8.98
N TRP A 223 13.76 7.35 9.38
CA TRP A 223 12.80 6.77 10.34
C TRP A 223 12.87 7.40 11.74
N ASP A 224 13.99 7.94 12.12
CA ASP A 224 14.25 8.64 13.39
C ASP A 224 13.66 10.06 13.44
N ARG A 225 13.18 10.55 12.30
CA ARG A 225 12.61 11.90 12.14
C ARG A 225 11.10 11.91 11.86
N LEU A 226 10.45 10.74 11.96
CA LEU A 226 9.02 10.55 11.76
C LEU A 226 8.21 10.57 13.06
#